data_f7750f8e2c224c95ce0adec189848984
#
_entry.id   f7750f8e2c224c95ce0adec189848984
#
_cell.length_a   1.000
_cell.length_b   1.000
_cell.length_c   1.000
_cell.angle_alpha   90.00
_cell.angle_beta   90.00
_cell.angle_gamma   90.00
#
_symmetry.space_group_name_H-M   'P 1'
#
loop_
_entity.id
_entity.type
_entity.pdbx_description
1 polymer ?
#
loop_
_entity_poly.entity_id
_entity_poly.type
_entity_poly.pdbx_seq_one_letter_code
_entity_poly.pdbx_strand_id
1 'polypeptide(L)'
;MNKDIRWKQRFSNFNKALNQLQKFIDKGELSELEAQGLVKAFEYTYELAWNTIKDFLEFSGQSDIYGSRDAIRKGFQLGLITDGDGWMDMLKSRNQTSHTYNEDTARQINNAVVTRYYGLFIRLRTKFEQLSNNDQ
;
A
#
# COMPACT_ATOMS: atom_id res chain seq x y z
N MET A 1 -23.42 -4.93 1.69
CA MET A 1 -22.50 -4.75 2.84
C MET A 1 -22.41 -3.27 3.17
N ASN A 2 -22.41 -2.94 4.44
CA ASN A 2 -22.19 -1.59 4.94
C ASN A 2 -20.81 -1.09 4.52
N LYS A 3 -20.72 0.15 4.02
CA LYS A 3 -19.46 0.74 3.56
C LYS A 3 -18.42 0.88 4.68
N ASP A 4 -18.87 1.15 5.92
CA ASP A 4 -17.99 1.23 7.08
C ASP A 4 -17.33 -0.13 7.35
N ILE A 5 -18.11 -1.21 7.30
CA ILE A 5 -17.57 -2.56 7.48
C ILE A 5 -16.59 -2.91 6.35
N ARG A 6 -16.91 -2.49 5.12
CA ARG A 6 -16.07 -2.79 3.95
C ARG A 6 -14.66 -2.21 4.11
N TRP A 7 -14.54 -0.93 4.45
CA TRP A 7 -13.21 -0.34 4.56
C TRP A 7 -12.43 -0.91 5.74
N LYS A 8 -13.10 -1.25 6.84
CA LYS A 8 -12.45 -1.85 8.01
C LYS A 8 -11.94 -3.26 7.74
N GLN A 9 -12.70 -4.05 6.98
CA GLN A 9 -12.25 -5.37 6.55
C GLN A 9 -11.05 -5.27 5.60
N ARG A 10 -11.10 -4.33 4.66
CA ARG A 10 -9.99 -4.09 3.75
C ARG A 10 -8.74 -3.65 4.52
N PHE A 11 -8.93 -2.78 5.49
CA PHE A 11 -7.84 -2.33 6.36
C PHE A 11 -7.23 -3.49 7.14
N SER A 12 -8.05 -4.39 7.67
CA SER A 12 -7.57 -5.59 8.35
C SER A 12 -6.69 -6.43 7.43
N ASN A 13 -7.11 -6.61 6.18
CA ASN A 13 -6.33 -7.36 5.19
C ASN A 13 -5.04 -6.64 4.82
N PHE A 14 -5.08 -5.32 4.72
CA PHE A 14 -3.88 -4.51 4.51
C PHE A 14 -2.88 -4.72 5.64
N ASN A 15 -3.33 -4.72 6.89
CA ASN A 15 -2.47 -4.96 8.05
C ASN A 15 -1.78 -6.33 7.98
N LYS A 16 -2.52 -7.37 7.58
CA LYS A 16 -1.95 -8.71 7.41
C LYS A 16 -0.87 -8.72 6.33
N ALA A 17 -1.14 -8.07 5.21
CA ALA A 17 -0.18 -7.97 4.11
C ALA A 17 1.07 -7.19 4.54
N LEU A 18 0.88 -6.09 5.26
CA LEU A 18 1.99 -5.27 5.75
C LEU A 18 2.86 -6.05 6.74
N ASN A 19 2.25 -6.89 7.58
CA ASN A 19 3.00 -7.75 8.49
C ASN A 19 3.84 -8.78 7.74
N GLN A 20 3.36 -9.31 6.62
CA GLN A 20 4.15 -10.20 5.77
C GLN A 20 5.33 -9.45 5.13
N LEU A 21 5.07 -8.24 4.64
CA LEU A 21 6.12 -7.39 4.08
C LEU A 21 7.22 -7.12 5.11
N GLN A 22 6.84 -6.86 6.34
CA GLN A 22 7.75 -6.62 7.47
C GLN A 22 8.73 -7.80 7.66
N LYS A 23 8.25 -9.02 7.49
CA LYS A 23 9.10 -10.21 7.68
C LYS A 23 10.29 -10.23 6.71
N PHE A 24 10.06 -9.83 5.46
CA PHE A 24 11.14 -9.73 4.47
C PHE A 24 12.14 -8.65 4.87
N ILE A 25 11.64 -7.50 5.32
CA ILE A 25 12.49 -6.37 5.74
C ILE A 25 13.33 -6.78 6.96
N ASP A 26 12.71 -7.45 7.93
CA ASP A 26 13.37 -7.87 9.17
C ASP A 26 14.46 -8.91 8.90
N LYS A 27 14.30 -9.72 7.87
CA LYS A 27 15.31 -10.70 7.51
C LYS A 27 16.61 -10.03 7.03
N GLY A 28 16.52 -8.88 6.39
CA GLY A 28 17.66 -8.13 5.91
C GLY A 28 18.18 -8.65 4.59
N GLU A 29 19.22 -9.47 4.61
CA GLU A 29 19.78 -10.02 3.38
C GLU A 29 18.90 -11.15 2.85
N LEU A 30 18.47 -11.02 1.59
CA LEU A 30 17.52 -11.94 0.97
C LEU A 30 18.21 -12.80 -0.09
N SER A 31 17.83 -14.08 -0.17
CA SER A 31 18.16 -14.93 -1.32
C SER A 31 17.41 -14.42 -2.55
N GLU A 32 17.80 -14.95 -3.72
CA GLU A 32 17.13 -14.61 -4.98
C GLU A 32 15.63 -14.90 -4.93
N LEU A 33 15.23 -16.06 -4.41
CA LEU A 33 13.83 -16.44 -4.27
C LEU A 33 13.11 -15.53 -3.27
N GLU A 34 13.76 -15.19 -2.18
CA GLU A 34 13.19 -14.28 -1.20
C GLU A 34 13.02 -12.87 -1.76
N ALA A 35 13.95 -12.42 -2.60
CA ALA A 35 13.83 -11.13 -3.27
C ALA A 35 12.60 -11.09 -4.17
N GLN A 36 12.29 -12.17 -4.88
CA GLN A 36 11.07 -12.28 -5.67
C GLN A 36 9.83 -12.31 -4.77
N GLY A 37 9.93 -12.95 -3.61
CA GLY A 37 8.87 -12.95 -2.61
C GLY A 37 8.56 -11.55 -2.10
N LEU A 38 9.59 -10.72 -1.88
CA LEU A 38 9.41 -9.33 -1.43
C LEU A 38 8.70 -8.50 -2.48
N VAL A 39 9.05 -8.66 -3.77
CA VAL A 39 8.34 -7.98 -4.87
C VAL A 39 6.85 -8.33 -4.83
N LYS A 40 6.53 -9.61 -4.68
CA LYS A 40 5.14 -10.07 -4.64
C LYS A 40 4.41 -9.52 -3.41
N ALA A 41 5.06 -9.51 -2.26
CA ALA A 41 4.50 -8.95 -1.03
C ALA A 41 4.22 -7.45 -1.19
N PHE A 42 5.13 -6.71 -1.82
CA PHE A 42 4.91 -5.30 -2.14
C PHE A 42 3.68 -5.13 -3.03
N GLU A 43 3.57 -5.94 -4.08
CA GLU A 43 2.46 -5.85 -5.03
C GLU A 43 1.11 -5.99 -4.34
N TYR A 44 0.91 -7.06 -3.55
CA TYR A 44 -0.39 -7.25 -2.91
C TYR A 44 -0.62 -6.26 -1.76
N THR A 45 0.44 -5.81 -1.08
CA THR A 45 0.30 -4.79 -0.03
C THR A 45 -0.18 -3.47 -0.65
N TYR A 46 0.41 -3.07 -1.78
CA TYR A 46 -0.01 -1.87 -2.50
C TYR A 46 -1.47 -1.96 -2.94
N GLU A 47 -1.87 -3.11 -3.50
CA GLU A 47 -3.26 -3.30 -3.94
C GLU A 47 -4.24 -3.14 -2.78
N LEU A 48 -3.93 -3.73 -1.64
CA LEU A 48 -4.78 -3.59 -0.45
C LEU A 48 -4.77 -2.17 0.10
N ALA A 49 -3.61 -1.50 0.04
CA ALA A 49 -3.50 -0.12 0.52
C ALA A 49 -4.43 0.84 -0.25
N TRP A 50 -4.33 0.86 -1.58
CA TRP A 50 -5.14 1.81 -2.34
C TRP A 50 -6.62 1.43 -2.33
N ASN A 51 -6.95 0.15 -2.24
CA ASN A 51 -8.34 -0.28 -2.09
C ASN A 51 -8.91 0.11 -0.72
N THR A 52 -8.11 0.10 0.33
CA THR A 52 -8.53 0.62 1.65
C THR A 52 -8.83 2.13 1.55
N ILE A 53 -7.96 2.88 0.89
CA ILE A 53 -8.17 4.31 0.66
C ILE A 53 -9.48 4.53 -0.09
N LYS A 54 -9.69 3.79 -1.18
CA LYS A 54 -10.90 3.90 -1.98
C LYS A 54 -12.15 3.59 -1.16
N ASP A 55 -12.14 2.46 -0.45
CA ASP A 55 -13.30 2.03 0.33
C ASP A 55 -13.64 3.05 1.43
N PHE A 56 -12.62 3.62 2.09
CA PHE A 56 -12.83 4.66 3.09
C PHE A 56 -13.39 5.93 2.47
N LEU A 57 -12.87 6.35 1.32
CA LEU A 57 -13.34 7.54 0.62
C LEU A 57 -14.81 7.38 0.21
N GLU A 58 -15.20 6.20 -0.28
CA GLU A 58 -16.59 5.90 -0.62
C GLU A 58 -17.48 5.94 0.61
N PHE A 59 -17.00 5.39 1.73
CA PHE A 59 -17.69 5.51 3.02
C PHE A 59 -17.90 6.97 3.43
N SER A 60 -16.92 7.84 3.11
CA SER A 60 -16.98 9.27 3.43
C SER A 60 -17.79 10.08 2.45
N GLY A 61 -18.41 9.45 1.44
CA GLY A 61 -19.28 10.12 0.47
C GLY A 61 -18.62 10.52 -0.82
N GLN A 62 -17.35 10.15 -1.05
CA GLN A 62 -16.66 10.43 -2.31
C GLN A 62 -17.08 9.43 -3.37
N SER A 63 -17.01 9.84 -4.63
CA SER A 63 -17.36 8.99 -5.77
C SER A 63 -16.34 9.17 -6.90
N ASP A 64 -16.53 8.42 -7.98
CA ASP A 64 -15.71 8.54 -9.20
C ASP A 64 -14.23 8.17 -8.95
N ILE A 65 -14.02 7.11 -8.17
CA ILE A 65 -12.70 6.55 -7.89
C ILE A 65 -12.58 5.24 -8.68
N TYR A 66 -11.91 5.31 -9.84
CA TYR A 66 -11.90 4.20 -10.79
C TYR A 66 -10.64 3.33 -10.73
N GLY A 67 -9.61 3.76 -10.00
CA GLY A 67 -8.38 2.99 -9.87
C GLY A 67 -7.44 3.60 -8.85
N SER A 68 -6.22 3.06 -8.80
CA SER A 68 -5.25 3.46 -7.78
C SER A 68 -4.82 4.91 -7.91
N ARG A 69 -4.66 5.42 -9.12
CA ARG A 69 -4.28 6.82 -9.33
C ARG A 69 -5.33 7.78 -8.75
N ASP A 70 -6.60 7.49 -9.01
CA ASP A 70 -7.69 8.31 -8.47
C ASP A 70 -7.73 8.25 -6.96
N ALA A 71 -7.56 7.05 -6.39
CA ALA A 71 -7.56 6.86 -4.94
C ALA A 71 -6.40 7.64 -4.29
N ILE A 72 -5.22 7.59 -4.89
CA ILE A 72 -4.04 8.31 -4.38
C ILE A 72 -4.28 9.82 -4.42
N ARG A 73 -4.77 10.34 -5.56
CA ARG A 73 -5.03 11.77 -5.71
C ARG A 73 -6.05 12.27 -4.70
N LYS A 74 -7.18 11.57 -4.60
CA LYS A 74 -8.25 11.93 -3.67
C LYS A 74 -7.79 11.81 -2.23
N GLY A 75 -7.07 10.73 -1.91
CA GLY A 75 -6.50 10.52 -0.58
C GLY A 75 -5.55 11.63 -0.18
N PHE A 76 -4.73 12.10 -1.12
CA PHE A 76 -3.83 13.23 -0.87
C PHE A 76 -4.62 14.52 -0.64
N GLN A 77 -5.61 14.80 -1.50
CA GLN A 77 -6.44 16.01 -1.37
C GLN A 77 -7.15 16.09 -0.03
N LEU A 78 -7.59 14.96 0.50
CA LEU A 78 -8.37 14.88 1.74
C LEU A 78 -7.55 14.55 2.97
N GLY A 79 -6.23 14.50 2.83
CA GLY A 79 -5.32 14.35 3.97
C GLY A 79 -5.14 12.92 4.49
N LEU A 80 -5.59 11.91 3.77
CA LEU A 80 -5.34 10.51 4.15
C LEU A 80 -3.87 10.14 3.95
N ILE A 81 -3.24 10.69 2.93
CA ILE A 81 -1.82 10.51 2.67
C ILE A 81 -1.16 11.87 2.52
N THR A 82 0.11 11.98 2.88
CA THR A 82 0.84 13.25 2.89
C THR A 82 1.96 13.32 1.86
N ASP A 83 2.48 12.18 1.40
CA ASP A 83 3.54 12.13 0.38
C ASP A 83 2.94 11.63 -0.94
N GLY A 84 2.29 12.55 -1.65
CA GLY A 84 1.67 12.23 -2.95
C GLY A 84 2.67 11.73 -3.97
N ASP A 85 3.85 12.35 -4.04
CA ASP A 85 4.93 11.95 -4.96
C ASP A 85 5.42 10.53 -4.66
N GLY A 86 5.58 10.21 -3.37
CA GLY A 86 5.98 8.88 -2.95
C GLY A 86 4.98 7.81 -3.36
N TRP A 87 3.70 8.10 -3.21
CA TRP A 87 2.64 7.18 -3.61
C TRP A 87 2.57 7.03 -5.13
N MET A 88 2.81 8.10 -5.90
CA MET A 88 2.88 8.02 -7.37
C MET A 88 4.10 7.20 -7.83
N ASP A 89 5.24 7.34 -7.15
CA ASP A 89 6.41 6.51 -7.41
C ASP A 89 6.11 5.03 -7.10
N MET A 90 5.37 4.79 -6.04
CA MET A 90 4.94 3.44 -5.67
C MET A 90 4.05 2.84 -6.77
N LEU A 91 3.14 3.62 -7.32
CA LEU A 91 2.31 3.19 -8.46
C LEU A 91 3.19 2.79 -9.65
N LYS A 92 4.21 3.58 -9.97
CA LYS A 92 5.14 3.26 -11.06
C LYS A 92 5.87 1.93 -10.79
N SER A 93 6.37 1.76 -9.57
CA SER A 93 7.04 0.51 -9.18
C SER A 93 6.10 -0.69 -9.27
N ARG A 94 4.84 -0.51 -8.83
CA ARG A 94 3.83 -1.56 -8.93
C ARG A 94 3.61 -1.98 -10.39
N ASN A 95 3.58 -1.01 -11.31
CA ASN A 95 3.41 -1.31 -12.74
C ASN A 95 4.61 -2.07 -13.32
N GLN A 96 5.76 -1.99 -12.69
CA GLN A 96 6.98 -2.70 -13.11
C GLN A 96 7.10 -4.10 -12.51
N THR A 97 6.21 -4.51 -11.61
CA THR A 97 6.31 -5.83 -10.97
C THR A 97 6.15 -6.99 -11.95
N SER A 98 5.57 -6.75 -13.12
CA SER A 98 5.49 -7.75 -14.19
C SER A 98 6.81 -7.96 -14.93
N HIS A 99 7.82 -7.13 -14.67
CA HIS A 99 9.13 -7.17 -15.33
C HIS A 99 10.26 -7.61 -14.40
N THR A 100 9.94 -8.27 -13.29
CA THR A 100 10.94 -8.66 -12.28
C THR A 100 11.72 -9.92 -12.64
N TYR A 101 11.45 -10.51 -13.81
CA TYR A 101 12.38 -11.45 -14.41
C TYR A 101 13.76 -10.79 -14.69
N ASN A 102 13.78 -9.47 -14.79
CA ASN A 102 15.01 -8.66 -14.85
C ASN A 102 15.44 -8.38 -13.41
N GLU A 103 16.62 -8.89 -13.03
CA GLU A 103 17.13 -8.76 -11.66
C GLU A 103 17.34 -7.30 -11.23
N ASP A 104 17.73 -6.43 -12.18
CA ASP A 104 17.91 -5.01 -11.86
C ASP A 104 16.59 -4.35 -11.50
N THR A 105 15.52 -4.67 -12.22
CA THR A 105 14.17 -4.15 -11.92
C THR A 105 13.73 -4.62 -10.54
N ALA A 106 13.89 -5.91 -10.23
CA ALA A 106 13.55 -6.46 -8.92
C ALA A 106 14.35 -5.77 -7.81
N ARG A 107 15.64 -5.55 -8.02
CA ARG A 107 16.51 -4.91 -7.04
C ARG A 107 16.09 -3.47 -6.78
N GLN A 108 15.77 -2.71 -7.84
CA GLN A 108 15.31 -1.33 -7.71
C GLN A 108 14.01 -1.24 -6.93
N ILE A 109 13.03 -2.11 -7.23
CA ILE A 109 11.76 -2.15 -6.52
C ILE A 109 12.00 -2.46 -5.05
N ASN A 110 12.75 -3.51 -4.76
CA ASN A 110 13.00 -3.95 -3.38
C ASN A 110 13.75 -2.89 -2.57
N ASN A 111 14.72 -2.22 -3.19
CA ASN A 111 15.43 -1.12 -2.52
C ASN A 111 14.48 0.02 -2.18
N ALA A 112 13.59 0.38 -3.09
CA ALA A 112 12.60 1.43 -2.85
C ALA A 112 11.61 1.03 -1.76
N VAL A 113 11.20 -0.26 -1.71
CA VAL A 113 10.32 -0.77 -0.66
C VAL A 113 10.96 -0.58 0.71
N VAL A 114 12.21 -1.01 0.87
CA VAL A 114 12.91 -0.96 2.16
C VAL A 114 13.21 0.49 2.57
N THR A 115 13.63 1.33 1.64
CA THR A 115 14.10 2.68 1.98
C THR A 115 13.00 3.73 2.02
N ARG A 116 11.85 3.48 1.38
CA ARG A 116 10.81 4.52 1.27
C ARG A 116 9.40 3.99 1.43
N TYR A 117 9.00 2.99 0.65
CA TYR A 117 7.59 2.60 0.53
C TYR A 117 7.04 1.99 1.81
N TYR A 118 7.85 1.21 2.51
CA TYR A 118 7.44 0.63 3.79
C TYR A 118 7.01 1.73 4.77
N GLY A 119 7.79 2.80 4.86
CA GLY A 119 7.44 3.95 5.72
C GLY A 119 6.13 4.60 5.33
N LEU A 120 5.83 4.69 4.02
CA LEU A 120 4.54 5.22 3.54
C LEU A 120 3.38 4.33 3.97
N PHE A 121 3.54 3.01 3.88
CA PHE A 121 2.52 2.06 4.34
C PHE A 121 2.30 2.19 5.86
N ILE A 122 3.36 2.35 6.64
CA ILE A 122 3.27 2.51 8.09
C ILE A 122 2.48 3.78 8.44
N ARG A 123 2.74 4.88 7.75
CA ARG A 123 2.01 6.13 7.97
C ARG A 123 0.53 5.97 7.63
N LEU A 124 0.22 5.26 6.56
CA LEU A 124 -1.17 4.99 6.17
C LEU A 124 -1.85 4.15 7.24
N ARG A 125 -1.19 3.10 7.74
CA ARG A 125 -1.73 2.26 8.81
C ARG A 125 -2.05 3.09 10.04
N THR A 126 -1.13 3.96 10.45
CA THR A 126 -1.34 4.84 11.61
C THR A 126 -2.56 5.74 11.40
N LYS A 127 -2.70 6.31 10.21
CA LYS A 127 -3.85 7.17 9.88
C LYS A 127 -5.16 6.40 9.99
N PHE A 128 -5.23 5.20 9.44
CA PHE A 128 -6.46 4.40 9.49
C PHE A 128 -6.75 3.87 10.90
N GLU A 129 -5.73 3.59 11.69
CA GLU A 129 -5.93 3.24 13.10
C GLU A 129 -6.59 4.39 13.86
N GLN A 130 -6.14 5.63 13.63
CA GLN A 130 -6.73 6.82 14.24
C GLN A 130 -8.19 6.98 13.80
N LEU A 131 -8.47 6.82 12.51
CA LEU A 131 -9.83 6.94 11.99
C LEU A 131 -10.74 5.85 12.52
N SER A 132 -10.25 4.64 12.68
CA SER A 132 -11.00 3.53 13.24
C SER A 132 -11.37 3.78 14.71
N ASN A 133 -10.45 4.34 15.49
CA ASN A 133 -10.67 4.64 16.90
C ASN A 133 -11.62 5.81 17.11
N ASN A 134 -11.64 6.79 16.19
CA ASN A 134 -12.49 7.96 16.29
C ASN A 134 -13.98 7.67 16.00
N ASP A 135 -14.28 6.48 15.50
CA ASP A 135 -15.64 6.04 15.17
C ASP A 135 -16.41 5.51 16.37
N GLN A 136 -15.84 5.56 17.55
CA GLN A 136 -16.50 5.02 18.76
C GLN A 136 -17.28 6.06 19.52
#